data_e746bb72e556dd109bb22a8cba1afe73
#
_entry.id   e746bb72e556dd109bb22a8cba1afe73
#
_cell.length_a   1.000
_cell.length_b   1.000
_cell.length_c   1.000
_cell.angle_alpha   90.00
_cell.angle_beta   90.00
_cell.angle_gamma   90.00
#
_symmetry.space_group_name_H-M   'P 1'
#
loop_
_entity.id
_entity.type
_entity.pdbx_description
1 polymer ?
#
loop_
_entity_poly.entity_id
_entity_poly.type
_entity_poly.pdbx_seq_one_letter_code
_entity_poly.pdbx_strand_id
1 'polypeptide(L)'
;QKVFRDFAFVIDEKYSSGEIISLVQKINKKLIKAVKIFDVYQGENIDSGKKSIAFNVTLEPKDKTLSDNDIDQISKKIISVVQETTGATLRS
;
A
#
# COMPACT_ATOMS: atom_id res chain seq x y z
N GLN A 1 -3.22 -2.59 19.98
CA GLN A 1 -2.42 -3.62 19.32
C GLN A 1 -2.25 -3.27 17.84
N LYS A 2 -1.00 -3.23 17.39
CA LYS A 2 -0.67 -2.81 16.03
C LYS A 2 -0.22 -3.97 15.18
N VAL A 3 -0.62 -3.96 13.92
CA VAL A 3 -0.19 -4.93 12.93
C VAL A 3 0.44 -4.16 11.77
N PHE A 4 1.57 -4.65 11.27
CA PHE A 4 2.29 -4.00 10.18
C PHE A 4 2.30 -4.89 8.94
N ARG A 5 2.09 -4.28 7.77
CA ARG A 5 2.14 -5.01 6.49
C ARG A 5 2.87 -4.18 5.46
N ASP A 6 3.71 -4.83 4.68
CA ASP A 6 4.47 -4.21 3.60
C ASP A 6 3.86 -4.54 2.25
N PHE A 7 3.91 -3.58 1.35
CA PHE A 7 3.45 -3.74 -0.02
C PHE A 7 4.48 -3.12 -0.96
N ALA A 8 4.67 -3.74 -2.11
CA ALA A 8 5.52 -3.18 -3.15
C ALA A 8 4.82 -3.30 -4.51
N PHE A 9 4.86 -2.22 -5.27
CA PHE A 9 4.22 -2.14 -6.58
C PHE A 9 5.18 -1.54 -7.60
N VAL A 10 4.99 -1.93 -8.85
CA VAL A 10 5.56 -1.21 -9.99
C VAL A 10 4.43 -0.32 -10.52
N ILE A 11 4.68 0.96 -10.61
CA ILE A 11 3.66 1.97 -10.87
C ILE A 11 4.20 3.02 -11.83
N ASP A 12 3.32 3.66 -12.58
CA ASP A 12 3.70 4.77 -13.44
C ASP A 12 4.36 5.86 -12.59
N GLU A 13 5.48 6.39 -13.07
CA GLU A 13 6.26 7.39 -12.32
C GLU A 13 5.50 8.69 -12.07
N LYS A 14 4.41 8.95 -12.80
CA LYS A 14 3.62 10.16 -12.60
C LYS A 14 2.93 10.23 -11.23
N TYR A 15 2.71 9.09 -10.59
CA TYR A 15 2.08 9.08 -9.27
C TYR A 15 3.11 9.41 -8.21
N SER A 16 2.81 10.43 -7.40
CA SER A 16 3.71 10.82 -6.30
C SER A 16 3.53 9.91 -5.10
N SER A 17 4.52 9.89 -4.22
CA SER A 17 4.43 9.17 -2.95
C SER A 17 3.24 9.67 -2.12
N GLY A 18 3.03 10.98 -2.09
CA GLY A 18 1.90 11.57 -1.36
C GLY A 18 0.55 11.12 -1.89
N GLU A 19 0.41 10.96 -3.21
CA GLU A 19 -0.82 10.47 -3.80
C GLU A 19 -1.10 9.02 -3.38
N ILE A 20 -0.07 8.19 -3.33
CA ILE A 20 -0.21 6.79 -2.92
C ILE A 20 -0.56 6.71 -1.44
N ILE A 21 0.10 7.49 -0.59
CA ILE A 21 -0.20 7.54 0.84
C ILE A 21 -1.67 7.92 1.04
N SER A 22 -2.11 8.98 0.38
CA SER A 22 -3.48 9.47 0.49
C SER A 22 -4.50 8.42 0.04
N LEU A 23 -4.21 7.76 -1.08
CA LEU A 23 -5.09 6.72 -1.63
C LEU A 23 -5.28 5.57 -0.63
N VAL A 24 -4.18 5.09 -0.07
CA VAL A 24 -4.23 3.96 0.86
C VAL A 24 -4.89 4.36 2.18
N GLN A 25 -4.58 5.53 2.71
CA GLN A 25 -5.18 6.00 3.96
C GLN A 25 -6.71 6.09 3.90
N LYS A 26 -7.25 6.41 2.74
CA LYS A 26 -8.69 6.57 2.57
C LYS A 26 -9.45 5.25 2.52
N ILE A 27 -8.76 4.13 2.34
CA ILE A 27 -9.42 2.82 2.21
C ILE A 27 -10.21 2.46 3.46
N ASN A 28 -9.61 2.69 4.63
CA ASN A 28 -10.28 2.43 5.90
C ASN A 28 -9.64 3.29 6.99
N LYS A 29 -10.19 4.46 7.20
CA LYS A 29 -9.61 5.43 8.14
C LYS A 29 -9.64 4.98 9.60
N LYS A 30 -10.54 4.07 9.93
CA LYS A 30 -10.64 3.57 11.30
C LYS A 30 -9.55 2.55 11.61
N LEU A 31 -9.14 1.80 10.61
CA LEU A 31 -8.20 0.71 10.80
C LEU A 31 -6.78 1.07 10.40
N ILE A 32 -6.62 1.82 9.30
CA ILE A 32 -5.30 2.21 8.80
C ILE A 32 -4.85 3.46 9.52
N LYS A 33 -3.82 3.33 10.37
CA LYS A 33 -3.32 4.43 11.19
C LYS A 33 -2.17 5.18 10.56
N ALA A 34 -1.35 4.50 9.77
CA ALA A 34 -0.21 5.14 9.11
C ALA A 34 0.15 4.40 7.84
N VAL A 35 0.63 5.15 6.86
CA VAL A 35 1.18 4.61 5.62
C VAL A 35 2.52 5.31 5.42
N LYS A 36 3.61 4.55 5.35
CA LYS A 36 4.95 5.11 5.21
C LYS A 36 5.64 4.50 3.99
N ILE A 37 6.10 5.35 3.10
CA ILE A 37 6.93 4.92 1.97
C ILE A 37 8.34 4.69 2.51
N PHE A 38 8.91 3.53 2.26
CA PHE A 38 10.28 3.25 2.72
C PHE A 38 11.24 2.96 1.58
N ASP A 39 10.75 2.85 0.36
CA ASP A 39 11.64 2.67 -0.80
C ASP A 39 10.97 3.14 -2.07
N VAL A 40 11.72 3.85 -2.91
CA VAL A 40 11.31 4.22 -4.26
C VAL A 40 12.51 3.96 -5.16
N TYR A 41 12.33 3.16 -6.21
CA TYR A 41 13.43 2.76 -7.07
C TYR A 41 13.06 2.90 -8.53
N GLN A 42 13.97 3.47 -9.30
CA GLN A 42 13.93 3.50 -10.76
C GLN A 42 15.27 3.00 -11.27
N GLY A 43 15.28 2.34 -12.41
CA GLY A 43 16.52 1.87 -13.01
C GLY A 43 16.40 0.47 -13.56
N GLU A 44 17.45 -0.33 -13.41
CA GLU A 44 17.49 -1.68 -13.97
C GLU A 44 16.35 -2.52 -13.44
N ASN A 45 15.78 -3.32 -14.33
CA ASN A 45 14.67 -4.24 -14.04
C ASN A 45 13.32 -3.54 -13.82
N ILE A 46 13.27 -2.22 -13.99
CA ILE A 46 12.02 -1.47 -13.94
C ILE A 46 11.83 -0.80 -15.30
N ASP A 47 10.68 -0.99 -15.92
CA ASP A 47 10.38 -0.42 -17.22
C ASP A 47 10.52 1.10 -17.23
N SER A 48 10.96 1.64 -18.35
CA SER A 48 11.03 3.09 -18.54
C SER A 48 9.65 3.72 -18.31
N GLY A 49 9.64 4.84 -17.57
CA GLY A 49 8.38 5.52 -17.22
C GLY A 49 7.71 4.95 -16.00
N LYS A 50 8.30 3.95 -15.37
CA LYS A 50 7.75 3.32 -14.17
C LYS A 50 8.74 3.38 -13.02
N LYS A 51 8.24 3.12 -11.82
CA LYS A 51 9.07 3.04 -10.63
C LYS A 51 8.52 1.94 -9.71
N SER A 52 9.40 1.38 -8.89
CA SER A 52 8.99 0.49 -7.82
C SER A 52 8.79 1.34 -6.58
N ILE A 53 7.67 1.15 -5.89
CA ILE A 53 7.38 1.86 -4.65
C ILE A 53 7.01 0.84 -3.59
N ALA A 54 7.62 0.94 -2.42
CA ALA A 54 7.34 0.06 -1.31
C ALA A 54 6.91 0.87 -0.10
N PHE A 55 5.86 0.41 0.56
CA PHE A 55 5.33 1.11 1.71
C PHE A 55 4.88 0.15 2.80
N ASN A 56 4.87 0.67 4.02
CA ASN A 56 4.41 -0.05 5.19
C ASN A 56 3.08 0.54 5.64
N VAL A 57 2.14 -0.32 5.97
CA VAL A 57 0.84 0.07 6.50
C VAL A 57 0.73 -0.40 7.94
N THR A 58 0.37 0.52 8.84
CA THR A 58 0.10 0.21 10.23
C THR A 58 -1.41 0.08 10.41
N LEU A 59 -1.84 -1.09 10.88
CA LEU A 59 -3.24 -1.37 11.18
C LEU A 59 -3.42 -1.39 12.70
N GLU A 60 -4.42 -0.68 13.19
CA GLU A 60 -4.70 -0.64 14.61
C GLU A 60 -6.21 -0.53 14.85
N PRO A 61 -6.86 -1.62 15.22
CA PRO A 61 -8.30 -1.56 15.52
C PRO A 61 -8.54 -0.85 16.84
N LYS A 62 -9.68 -0.19 16.98
CA LYS A 62 -10.03 0.49 18.23
C LYS A 62 -10.52 -0.47 19.30
N ASP A 63 -11.38 -1.39 18.92
CA ASP A 63 -12.20 -2.12 19.89
C ASP A 63 -12.03 -3.62 19.86
N LYS A 64 -11.18 -4.15 19.01
CA LYS A 64 -11.04 -5.60 18.89
C LYS A 64 -9.68 -5.98 18.38
N THR A 65 -9.33 -7.24 18.61
CA THR A 65 -8.13 -7.82 18.03
C THR A 65 -8.42 -8.19 16.56
N LEU A 66 -7.50 -7.88 15.67
CA LEU A 66 -7.61 -8.27 14.28
C LEU A 66 -7.34 -9.76 14.13
N SER A 67 -8.25 -10.48 13.50
CA SER A 67 -8.02 -11.86 13.12
C SER A 67 -7.17 -11.92 11.86
N ASP A 68 -6.60 -13.09 11.56
CA ASP A 68 -5.86 -13.30 10.31
C ASP A 68 -6.74 -13.02 9.10
N ASN A 69 -8.03 -13.36 9.19
CA ASN A 69 -8.97 -13.10 8.11
C ASN A 69 -9.19 -11.60 7.91
N ASP A 70 -9.29 -10.83 8.99
CA ASP A 70 -9.45 -9.38 8.90
C ASP A 70 -8.23 -8.76 8.21
N ILE A 71 -7.03 -9.19 8.60
CA ILE A 71 -5.78 -8.69 8.02
C ILE A 71 -5.71 -9.04 6.53
N ASP A 72 -6.08 -10.27 6.19
CA ASP A 72 -6.08 -10.73 4.79
C ASP A 72 -7.03 -9.91 3.94
N GLN A 73 -8.23 -9.65 4.45
CA GLN A 73 -9.23 -8.86 3.73
C GLN A 73 -8.78 -7.43 3.47
N ILE A 74 -8.24 -6.76 4.48
CA ILE A 74 -7.77 -5.38 4.29
C ILE A 74 -6.56 -5.35 3.36
N SER A 75 -5.68 -6.34 3.44
CA SER A 75 -4.53 -6.44 2.53
C SER A 75 -4.97 -6.58 1.09
N LYS A 76 -5.93 -7.47 0.83
CA LYS A 76 -6.49 -7.63 -0.52
C LYS A 76 -7.16 -6.37 -1.01
N LYS A 77 -7.85 -5.66 -0.14
CA LYS A 77 -8.50 -4.41 -0.48
C LYS A 77 -7.48 -3.34 -0.88
N ILE A 78 -6.40 -3.23 -0.13
CA ILE A 78 -5.32 -2.29 -0.44
C ILE A 78 -4.75 -2.59 -1.83
N ILE A 79 -4.41 -3.86 -2.09
CA ILE A 79 -3.88 -4.28 -3.38
C ILE A 79 -4.85 -3.93 -4.51
N SER A 80 -6.11 -4.29 -4.34
CA SER A 80 -7.14 -4.06 -5.35
C SER A 80 -7.31 -2.57 -5.66
N VAL A 81 -7.40 -1.73 -4.63
CA VAL A 81 -7.60 -0.29 -4.81
C VAL A 81 -6.40 0.33 -5.52
N VAL A 82 -5.19 -0.01 -5.12
CA VAL A 82 -3.99 0.53 -5.77
C VAL A 82 -3.93 0.10 -7.23
N GLN A 83 -4.17 -1.19 -7.51
CA GLN A 83 -4.15 -1.70 -8.87
C GLN A 83 -5.22 -1.06 -9.75
N GLU A 84 -6.44 -0.95 -9.25
CA GLU A 84 -7.55 -0.43 -10.04
C GLU A 84 -7.44 1.07 -10.27
N THR A 85 -6.94 1.81 -9.29
CA THR A 85 -6.83 3.26 -9.40
C THR A 85 -5.64 3.70 -10.24
N THR A 86 -4.52 3.01 -10.11
CA THR A 86 -3.25 3.46 -10.73
C THR A 86 -2.77 2.57 -11.86
N GLY A 87 -3.34 1.39 -12.03
CA GLY A 87 -2.83 0.41 -12.98
C GLY A 87 -1.54 -0.27 -12.53
N ALA A 88 -1.17 -0.11 -11.26
CA ALA A 88 0.06 -0.69 -10.72
C ALA A 88 0.03 -2.20 -10.74
N THR A 89 1.22 -2.80 -10.76
CA THR A 89 1.41 -4.25 -10.67
C THR A 89 2.02 -4.58 -9.32
N LEU A 90 1.41 -5.50 -8.60
CA LEU A 90 1.94 -5.94 -7.32
C LEU A 90 3.29 -6.62 -7.52
N ARG A 91 4.29 -6.19 -6.77
CA ARG A 91 5.61 -6.78 -6.82
C ARG A 91 5.83 -7.78 -5.67
N SER A 92 5.26 -7.47 -4.54
CA SER A 92 5.25 -8.40 -3.41
C SER A 92 4.29 -7.93 -2.31
#